data_d1cda8a9b408aa8dfb4b81a9bade03ef
#
_entry.id   d1cda8a9b408aa8dfb4b81a9bade03ef
#
_cell.length_a   1.000
_cell.length_b   1.000
_cell.length_c   1.000
_cell.angle_alpha   90.00
_cell.angle_beta   90.00
_cell.angle_gamma   90.00
#
_symmetry.space_group_name_H-M   'P 1'
#
loop_
_entity.id
_entity.type
_entity.pdbx_description
1 polymer ?
#
loop_
_entity_poly.entity_id
_entity_poly.type
_entity_poly.pdbx_seq_one_letter_code
_entity_poly.pdbx_strand_id
1 'polypeptide(L)'
;MKELLAKLLERKNLSQEEAREMILWVMSEEAVPTQAAALLAMLQAKGATIDEIVGAAHAMRERSEKIKAPSDAIDTCSTGGNGISTFNISTCAALIAAAGGAVVAKHGNRSNTRRSGSAEALQALGVNIDLDLSQVEACLKELQLCFCYAIKHHPCLLYTSPSPRDSVG
;
A
#
# COMPACT_ATOMS: atom_id res chain seq x y z
N MET A 1 15.33 17.77 1.64
CA MET A 1 15.56 16.59 2.51
C MET A 1 16.45 16.88 3.71
N LYS A 2 17.63 17.52 3.59
CA LYS A 2 18.50 17.81 4.75
C LYS A 2 17.81 18.62 5.84
N GLU A 3 16.99 19.62 5.48
CA GLU A 3 16.25 20.44 6.42
C GLU A 3 15.16 19.62 7.15
N LEU A 4 14.45 18.75 6.44
CA LEU A 4 13.44 17.89 7.06
C LEU A 4 14.09 16.88 8.02
N LEU A 5 15.24 16.35 7.64
CA LEU A 5 16.03 15.50 8.52
C LEU A 5 16.43 16.22 9.81
N ALA A 6 16.92 17.47 9.71
CA ALA A 6 17.26 18.29 10.87
C ALA A 6 16.06 18.57 11.78
N LYS A 7 14.89 18.91 11.19
CA LYS A 7 13.66 19.09 11.97
C LYS A 7 13.26 17.83 12.75
N LEU A 8 13.32 16.65 12.10
CA LEU A 8 12.94 15.40 12.74
C LEU A 8 13.94 14.97 13.82
N LEU A 9 15.26 15.26 13.64
CA LEU A 9 16.26 15.07 14.68
C LEU A 9 15.98 15.90 15.93
N GLU A 10 15.48 17.13 15.77
CA GLU A 10 15.05 18.01 16.85
C GLU A 10 13.64 17.65 17.37
N ARG A 11 13.03 16.54 16.93
CA ARG A 11 11.66 16.13 17.24
C ARG A 11 10.59 17.16 16.88
N LYS A 12 10.86 18.08 15.97
CA LYS A 12 9.91 19.05 15.47
C LYS A 12 8.91 18.39 14.52
N ASN A 13 7.68 18.86 14.53
CA ASN A 13 6.65 18.41 13.62
C ASN A 13 6.89 18.98 12.22
N LEU A 14 6.59 18.17 11.21
CA LEU A 14 6.50 18.62 9.83
C LEU A 14 5.11 19.19 9.56
N SER A 15 5.01 20.16 8.68
CA SER A 15 3.72 20.56 8.11
C SER A 15 3.19 19.46 7.19
N GLN A 16 1.92 19.55 6.84
CA GLN A 16 1.29 18.63 5.89
C GLN A 16 2.03 18.60 4.55
N GLU A 17 2.43 19.78 4.03
CA GLU A 17 3.17 19.88 2.77
C GLU A 17 4.58 19.32 2.89
N GLU A 18 5.31 19.61 3.97
CA GLU A 18 6.64 19.05 4.22
C GLU A 18 6.60 17.51 4.32
N ALA A 19 5.59 16.96 4.99
CA ALA A 19 5.40 15.51 5.06
C ALA A 19 5.06 14.90 3.68
N ARG A 20 4.21 15.60 2.89
CA ARG A 20 3.91 15.20 1.52
C ARG A 20 5.17 15.19 0.65
N GLU A 21 5.95 16.27 0.64
CA GLU A 21 7.20 16.36 -0.12
C GLU A 21 8.20 15.28 0.31
N MET A 22 8.34 15.04 1.60
CA MET A 22 9.21 14.00 2.14
C MET A 22 8.81 12.61 1.60
N ILE A 23 7.54 12.26 1.65
CA ILE A 23 7.07 10.95 1.17
C ILE A 23 7.17 10.85 -0.34
N LEU A 24 6.85 11.91 -1.11
CA LEU A 24 7.06 11.92 -2.57
C LEU A 24 8.52 11.66 -2.92
N TRP A 25 9.45 12.26 -2.18
CA TRP A 25 10.88 12.02 -2.38
C TRP A 25 11.26 10.57 -1.98
N VAL A 26 10.81 10.08 -0.83
CA VAL A 26 11.04 8.68 -0.40
C VAL A 26 10.55 7.68 -1.46
N MET A 27 9.48 8.01 -2.17
CA MET A 27 8.89 7.20 -3.24
C MET A 27 9.49 7.46 -4.63
N SER A 28 10.54 8.26 -4.75
CA SER A 28 11.20 8.56 -6.01
C SER A 28 12.47 7.74 -6.22
N GLU A 29 12.92 7.64 -7.46
CA GLU A 29 14.20 7.00 -7.82
C GLU A 29 15.42 7.77 -7.28
N GLU A 30 15.24 9.04 -6.93
CA GLU A 30 16.28 9.89 -6.35
C GLU A 30 16.50 9.62 -4.84
N ALA A 31 15.63 8.82 -4.23
CA ALA A 31 15.71 8.55 -2.81
C ALA A 31 16.97 7.73 -2.47
N VAL A 32 17.79 8.28 -1.58
CA VAL A 32 18.90 7.54 -1.01
C VAL A 32 18.37 6.63 0.11
N PRO A 33 18.49 5.30 -0.01
CA PRO A 33 17.82 4.36 0.92
C PRO A 33 18.15 4.60 2.40
N THR A 34 19.39 4.95 2.72
CA THR A 34 19.81 5.24 4.10
C THR A 34 19.16 6.51 4.65
N GLN A 35 18.97 7.53 3.83
CA GLN A 35 18.29 8.76 4.23
C GLN A 35 16.79 8.55 4.34
N ALA A 36 16.18 7.80 3.42
CA ALA A 36 14.78 7.43 3.47
C ALA A 36 14.45 6.63 4.75
N ALA A 37 15.27 5.63 5.05
CA ALA A 37 15.13 4.85 6.30
C ALA A 37 15.28 5.74 7.54
N ALA A 38 16.24 6.66 7.57
CA ALA A 38 16.42 7.58 8.69
C ALA A 38 15.22 8.49 8.88
N LEU A 39 14.67 9.10 7.80
CA LEU A 39 13.49 9.97 7.85
C LEU A 39 12.27 9.22 8.41
N LEU A 40 11.99 8.03 7.89
CA LEU A 40 10.86 7.20 8.34
C LEU A 40 11.03 6.74 9.79
N ALA A 41 12.23 6.31 10.17
CA ALA A 41 12.51 5.88 11.55
C ALA A 41 12.35 7.03 12.55
N MET A 42 12.83 8.24 12.21
CA MET A 42 12.68 9.40 13.07
C MET A 42 11.24 9.87 13.18
N LEU A 43 10.48 9.86 12.07
CA LEU A 43 9.05 10.16 12.08
C LEU A 43 8.30 9.18 13.00
N GLN A 44 8.59 7.90 12.90
CA GLN A 44 8.01 6.85 13.75
C GLN A 44 8.43 7.03 15.22
N ALA A 45 9.71 7.29 15.51
CA ALA A 45 10.22 7.46 16.86
C ALA A 45 9.70 8.73 17.56
N LYS A 46 9.44 9.78 16.78
CA LYS A 46 8.81 11.01 17.26
C LYS A 46 7.33 10.80 17.58
N GLY A 47 6.67 9.95 16.82
CA GLY A 47 5.21 9.86 16.72
C GLY A 47 4.68 10.83 15.66
N ALA A 48 4.02 10.31 14.64
CA ALA A 48 3.47 11.12 13.56
C ALA A 48 2.25 11.91 14.02
N THR A 49 2.17 13.19 13.63
CA THR A 49 1.00 14.03 13.83
C THR A 49 -0.08 13.78 12.77
N ILE A 50 -1.28 14.29 12.98
CA ILE A 50 -2.37 14.22 12.00
C ILE A 50 -1.95 14.87 10.68
N ASP A 51 -1.33 16.04 10.71
CA ASP A 51 -0.87 16.75 9.51
C ASP A 51 0.17 15.93 8.73
N GLU A 52 1.12 15.30 9.43
CA GLU A 52 2.12 14.42 8.82
C GLU A 52 1.49 13.18 8.18
N ILE A 53 0.50 12.58 8.83
CA ILE A 53 -0.24 11.44 8.28
C ILE A 53 -1.05 11.86 7.04
N VAL A 54 -1.73 12.99 7.09
CA VAL A 54 -2.50 13.52 5.96
C VAL A 54 -1.58 13.83 4.78
N GLY A 55 -0.44 14.51 5.03
CA GLY A 55 0.56 14.78 3.99
C GLY A 55 1.08 13.50 3.34
N ALA A 56 1.44 12.51 4.14
CA ALA A 56 1.88 11.21 3.65
C ALA A 56 0.81 10.50 2.80
N ALA A 57 -0.44 10.52 3.25
CA ALA A 57 -1.57 9.92 2.52
C ALA A 57 -1.81 10.62 1.16
N HIS A 58 -1.68 11.95 1.11
CA HIS A 58 -1.77 12.71 -0.14
C HIS A 58 -0.68 12.29 -1.13
N ALA A 59 0.58 12.19 -0.68
CA ALA A 59 1.70 11.73 -1.51
C ALA A 59 1.46 10.33 -2.07
N MET A 60 1.03 9.39 -1.24
CA MET A 60 0.73 8.02 -1.66
C MET A 60 -0.40 7.97 -2.69
N ARG A 61 -1.47 8.75 -2.49
CA ARG A 61 -2.59 8.85 -3.44
C ARG A 61 -2.18 9.47 -4.78
N GLU A 62 -1.27 10.43 -4.77
CA GLU A 62 -0.77 11.08 -5.98
C GLU A 62 0.06 10.11 -6.83
N ARG A 63 0.81 9.22 -6.21
CA ARG A 63 1.67 8.23 -6.87
C ARG A 63 0.98 6.90 -7.14
N SER A 64 -0.25 6.71 -6.66
CA SER A 64 -0.97 5.46 -6.90
C SER A 64 -1.52 5.38 -8.32
N GLU A 65 -1.35 4.24 -8.93
CA GLU A 65 -2.03 3.85 -10.17
C GLU A 65 -3.53 3.69 -9.90
N LYS A 66 -4.37 4.36 -10.70
CA LYS A 66 -5.83 4.37 -10.50
C LYS A 66 -6.51 3.50 -11.54
N ILE A 67 -7.44 2.67 -11.08
CA ILE A 67 -8.36 1.93 -11.94
C ILE A 67 -9.67 2.71 -12.13
N LYS A 68 -10.32 2.50 -13.25
CA LYS A 68 -11.67 3.00 -13.50
C LYS A 68 -12.66 2.05 -12.82
N ALA A 69 -13.17 2.46 -11.68
CA ALA A 69 -14.18 1.72 -10.93
C ALA A 69 -15.50 2.53 -10.83
N PRO A 70 -16.67 1.86 -10.74
CA PRO A 70 -17.93 2.52 -10.40
C PRO A 70 -17.82 3.22 -9.03
N SER A 71 -18.63 4.28 -8.84
CA SER A 71 -18.60 5.08 -7.61
C SER A 71 -19.09 4.33 -6.36
N ASP A 72 -19.81 3.25 -6.55
CA ASP A 72 -20.32 2.33 -5.52
C ASP A 72 -19.42 1.11 -5.30
N ALA A 73 -18.28 1.04 -5.99
CA ALA A 73 -17.30 -0.01 -5.74
C ALA A 73 -16.75 0.07 -4.31
N ILE A 74 -16.67 -1.06 -3.66
CA ILE A 74 -16.17 -1.19 -2.28
C ILE A 74 -14.81 -1.89 -2.24
N ASP A 75 -14.05 -1.61 -1.21
CA ASP A 75 -12.84 -2.34 -0.84
C ASP A 75 -12.99 -2.91 0.57
N THR A 76 -12.57 -4.16 0.76
CA THR A 76 -12.55 -4.84 2.05
C THR A 76 -11.16 -4.90 2.66
N CYS A 77 -10.23 -4.05 2.20
CA CYS A 77 -8.85 -4.04 2.67
C CYS A 77 -8.79 -3.77 4.17
N SER A 78 -7.96 -4.53 4.88
CA SER A 78 -7.66 -4.27 6.28
C SER A 78 -6.24 -3.68 6.40
N THR A 79 -6.02 -2.89 7.44
CA THR A 79 -4.72 -2.25 7.71
C THR A 79 -3.62 -3.26 8.04
N GLY A 80 -3.96 -4.49 8.39
CA GLY A 80 -2.98 -5.51 8.80
C GLY A 80 -2.32 -5.17 10.14
N GLY A 81 -1.24 -5.88 10.47
CA GLY A 81 -0.34 -5.49 11.56
C GLY A 81 -0.86 -5.61 13.00
N ASN A 82 -2.07 -6.12 13.21
CA ASN A 82 -2.69 -6.24 14.55
C ASN A 82 -2.16 -7.40 15.41
N GLY A 83 -1.14 -8.14 14.95
CA GLY A 83 -0.55 -9.26 15.66
C GLY A 83 -1.43 -10.52 15.78
N ILE A 84 -2.70 -10.45 15.40
CA ILE A 84 -3.64 -11.57 15.50
C ILE A 84 -3.56 -12.40 14.22
N SER A 85 -3.18 -13.67 14.35
CA SER A 85 -3.17 -14.62 13.23
C SER A 85 -4.57 -15.19 13.02
N THR A 86 -5.29 -14.62 12.04
CA THR A 86 -6.59 -15.13 11.58
C THR A 86 -6.45 -15.64 10.15
N PHE A 87 -7.45 -16.36 9.63
CA PHE A 87 -7.59 -16.59 8.20
C PHE A 87 -7.84 -15.26 7.44
N ASN A 88 -7.77 -15.29 6.11
CA ASN A 88 -7.88 -14.08 5.28
C ASN A 88 -9.33 -13.54 5.23
N ILE A 89 -9.83 -13.03 6.36
CA ILE A 89 -11.21 -12.55 6.55
C ILE A 89 -11.59 -11.54 5.47
N SER A 90 -10.73 -10.55 5.21
CA SER A 90 -11.02 -9.51 4.22
C SER A 90 -11.12 -10.07 2.80
N THR A 91 -10.38 -11.15 2.47
CA THR A 91 -10.48 -11.82 1.17
C THR A 91 -11.79 -12.61 1.07
N CYS A 92 -12.15 -13.35 2.12
CA CYS A 92 -13.45 -14.05 2.15
C CYS A 92 -14.62 -13.06 2.07
N ALA A 93 -14.56 -11.95 2.81
CA ALA A 93 -15.58 -10.90 2.76
C ALA A 93 -15.74 -10.31 1.35
N ALA A 94 -14.63 -10.07 0.62
CA ALA A 94 -14.65 -9.62 -0.76
C ALA A 94 -15.41 -10.59 -1.67
N LEU A 95 -15.08 -11.88 -1.59
CA LEU A 95 -15.73 -12.92 -2.40
C LEU A 95 -17.23 -13.05 -2.09
N ILE A 96 -17.60 -13.01 -0.81
CA ILE A 96 -19.00 -13.08 -0.38
C ILE A 96 -19.77 -11.84 -0.84
N ALA A 97 -19.20 -10.65 -0.68
CA ALA A 97 -19.85 -9.40 -1.12
C ALA A 97 -20.05 -9.38 -2.63
N ALA A 98 -19.05 -9.80 -3.42
CA ALA A 98 -19.17 -9.90 -4.86
C ALA A 98 -20.24 -10.94 -5.27
N ALA A 99 -20.27 -12.11 -4.62
CA ALA A 99 -21.30 -13.12 -4.84
C ALA A 99 -22.71 -12.61 -4.47
N GLY A 100 -22.80 -11.64 -3.53
CA GLY A 100 -24.04 -10.94 -3.17
C GLY A 100 -24.41 -9.79 -4.13
N GLY A 101 -23.62 -9.55 -5.19
CA GLY A 101 -23.89 -8.52 -6.20
C GLY A 101 -23.24 -7.17 -5.95
N ALA A 102 -22.35 -7.05 -4.97
CA ALA A 102 -21.56 -5.83 -4.78
C ALA A 102 -20.42 -5.76 -5.79
N VAL A 103 -20.08 -4.56 -6.25
CA VAL A 103 -18.87 -4.31 -7.04
C VAL A 103 -17.68 -4.19 -6.08
N VAL A 104 -16.69 -5.07 -6.19
CA VAL A 104 -15.59 -5.15 -5.25
C VAL A 104 -14.24 -4.95 -5.96
N ALA A 105 -13.58 -3.85 -5.67
CA ALA A 105 -12.20 -3.57 -6.08
C ALA A 105 -11.27 -3.82 -4.89
N LYS A 106 -10.91 -5.09 -4.67
CA LYS A 106 -10.16 -5.47 -3.48
C LYS A 106 -8.68 -5.13 -3.60
N HIS A 107 -8.21 -4.22 -2.77
CA HIS A 107 -6.78 -4.00 -2.58
C HIS A 107 -6.18 -5.04 -1.63
N GLY A 108 -4.97 -5.49 -1.93
CA GLY A 108 -4.27 -6.44 -1.09
C GLY A 108 -2.80 -6.63 -1.46
N ASN A 109 -2.07 -7.26 -0.55
CA ASN A 109 -0.63 -7.48 -0.70
C ASN A 109 -0.23 -8.87 -0.19
N ARG A 110 1.05 -9.21 -0.38
CA ARG A 110 1.70 -10.32 0.32
C ARG A 110 1.84 -10.00 1.80
N SER A 111 1.91 -11.01 2.63
CA SER A 111 2.11 -10.82 4.07
C SER A 111 3.60 -10.78 4.40
N ASN A 112 4.04 -9.73 5.10
CA ASN A 112 5.39 -9.66 5.65
C ASN A 112 5.50 -10.28 7.06
N THR A 113 4.38 -10.45 7.77
CA THR A 113 4.35 -10.86 9.20
C THR A 113 3.54 -12.11 9.47
N ARG A 114 2.76 -12.61 8.51
CA ARG A 114 1.88 -13.77 8.63
C ARG A 114 2.26 -14.87 7.65
N ARG A 115 1.77 -16.09 7.91
CA ARG A 115 1.97 -17.23 7.00
C ARG A 115 1.37 -17.02 5.61
N SER A 116 0.34 -16.18 5.47
CA SER A 116 -0.34 -15.94 4.21
C SER A 116 -1.04 -14.57 4.23
N GLY A 117 -0.78 -13.75 3.22
CA GLY A 117 -1.54 -12.55 2.90
C GLY A 117 -2.66 -12.85 1.90
N SER A 118 -3.38 -11.79 1.48
CA SER A 118 -4.43 -11.93 0.47
C SER A 118 -3.91 -12.38 -0.89
N ALA A 119 -2.72 -11.93 -1.28
CA ALA A 119 -2.10 -12.30 -2.54
C ALA A 119 -1.75 -13.81 -2.59
N GLU A 120 -1.08 -14.33 -1.56
CA GLU A 120 -0.74 -15.76 -1.48
C GLU A 120 -1.99 -16.64 -1.45
N ALA A 121 -3.04 -16.21 -0.74
CA ALA A 121 -4.29 -16.97 -0.68
C ALA A 121 -4.96 -17.07 -2.05
N LEU A 122 -5.03 -15.95 -2.79
CA LEU A 122 -5.61 -15.93 -4.14
C LEU A 122 -4.77 -16.75 -5.13
N GLN A 123 -3.43 -16.64 -5.07
CA GLN A 123 -2.55 -17.46 -5.90
C GLN A 123 -2.71 -18.96 -5.62
N ALA A 124 -2.86 -19.36 -4.36
CA ALA A 124 -3.11 -20.74 -3.99
C ALA A 124 -4.45 -21.28 -4.54
N LEU A 125 -5.44 -20.39 -4.75
CA LEU A 125 -6.70 -20.70 -5.42
C LEU A 125 -6.61 -20.66 -6.95
N GLY A 126 -5.43 -20.42 -7.53
CA GLY A 126 -5.22 -20.37 -8.97
C GLY A 126 -5.53 -19.01 -9.61
N VAL A 127 -5.76 -17.97 -8.83
CA VAL A 127 -6.02 -16.62 -9.35
C VAL A 127 -4.71 -15.99 -9.79
N ASN A 128 -4.65 -15.49 -11.02
CA ASN A 128 -3.54 -14.67 -11.47
C ASN A 128 -3.64 -13.27 -10.84
N ILE A 129 -2.68 -12.90 -10.00
CA ILE A 129 -2.63 -11.60 -9.32
C ILE A 129 -1.70 -10.59 -10.04
N ASP A 130 -0.94 -11.04 -11.04
CA ASP A 130 0.03 -10.22 -11.79
C ASP A 130 -0.59 -9.58 -13.03
N LEU A 131 -1.83 -9.12 -12.92
CA LEU A 131 -2.55 -8.46 -14.00
C LEU A 131 -2.06 -7.01 -14.16
N ASP A 132 -2.11 -6.50 -15.40
CA ASP A 132 -1.99 -5.07 -15.66
C ASP A 132 -3.31 -4.32 -15.36
N LEU A 133 -3.25 -2.99 -15.36
CA LEU A 133 -4.42 -2.16 -15.04
C LEU A 133 -5.62 -2.44 -15.94
N SER A 134 -5.40 -2.64 -17.24
CA SER A 134 -6.47 -2.89 -18.20
C SER A 134 -7.16 -4.22 -17.94
N GLN A 135 -6.39 -5.25 -17.55
CA GLN A 135 -6.90 -6.55 -17.17
C GLN A 135 -7.67 -6.50 -15.84
N VAL A 136 -7.17 -5.73 -14.86
CA VAL A 136 -7.87 -5.50 -13.59
C VAL A 136 -9.21 -4.80 -13.81
N GLU A 137 -9.25 -3.77 -14.69
CA GLU A 137 -10.48 -3.08 -15.06
C GLU A 137 -11.47 -4.01 -15.79
N ALA A 138 -10.97 -4.88 -16.67
CA ALA A 138 -11.79 -5.88 -17.36
C ALA A 138 -12.40 -6.88 -16.36
N CYS A 139 -11.61 -7.41 -15.42
CA CYS A 139 -12.12 -8.26 -14.36
C CYS A 139 -13.24 -7.57 -13.55
N LEU A 140 -13.01 -6.31 -13.15
CA LEU A 140 -14.01 -5.56 -12.39
C LEU A 140 -15.31 -5.39 -13.18
N LYS A 141 -15.20 -5.09 -14.47
CA LYS A 141 -16.35 -4.91 -15.35
C LYS A 141 -17.14 -6.19 -15.59
N GLU A 142 -16.45 -7.32 -15.82
CA GLU A 142 -17.07 -8.58 -16.21
C GLU A 142 -17.54 -9.40 -15.02
N LEU A 143 -16.76 -9.41 -13.93
CA LEU A 143 -17.00 -10.27 -12.77
C LEU A 143 -17.51 -9.49 -11.55
N GLN A 144 -17.57 -8.15 -11.61
CA GLN A 144 -17.83 -7.26 -10.47
C GLN A 144 -16.86 -7.46 -9.32
N LEU A 145 -15.71 -8.08 -9.59
CA LEU A 145 -14.65 -8.35 -8.62
C LEU A 145 -13.30 -8.23 -9.31
N CYS A 146 -12.38 -7.47 -8.70
CA CYS A 146 -10.98 -7.51 -9.09
C CYS A 146 -10.06 -7.51 -7.87
N PHE A 147 -8.80 -7.87 -8.10
CA PHE A 147 -7.74 -7.80 -7.11
C PHE A 147 -6.72 -6.76 -7.53
N CYS A 148 -6.64 -5.68 -6.76
CA CYS A 148 -5.65 -4.62 -6.93
C CYS A 148 -4.40 -4.99 -6.12
N TYR A 149 -3.42 -5.60 -6.77
CA TYR A 149 -2.19 -6.01 -6.13
C TYR A 149 -1.33 -4.79 -5.80
N ALA A 150 -1.05 -4.55 -4.52
CA ALA A 150 -0.41 -3.32 -4.04
C ALA A 150 0.91 -3.00 -4.74
N ILE A 151 1.72 -4.01 -5.04
CA ILE A 151 3.01 -3.85 -5.75
C ILE A 151 2.81 -3.26 -7.16
N LYS A 152 1.72 -3.60 -7.84
CA LYS A 152 1.40 -3.05 -9.17
C LYS A 152 0.78 -1.66 -9.10
N HIS A 153 -0.04 -1.40 -8.08
CA HIS A 153 -0.72 -0.11 -7.91
C HIS A 153 0.12 0.97 -7.21
N HIS A 154 1.22 0.56 -6.54
CA HIS A 154 2.18 1.45 -5.90
C HIS A 154 3.61 1.07 -6.30
N PRO A 155 3.97 1.15 -7.59
CA PRO A 155 5.27 0.69 -8.10
C PRO A 155 6.45 1.41 -7.43
N CYS A 156 6.26 2.66 -7.04
CA CYS A 156 7.28 3.46 -6.37
C CYS A 156 7.69 2.93 -4.98
N LEU A 157 6.86 2.12 -4.31
CA LEU A 157 7.23 1.52 -3.02
C LEU A 157 8.20 0.33 -3.16
N LEU A 158 8.31 -0.25 -4.34
CA LEU A 158 9.27 -1.34 -4.62
C LEU A 158 10.72 -0.89 -4.57
N TYR A 159 11.02 0.33 -5.02
CA TYR A 159 12.38 0.86 -5.07
C TYR A 159 12.89 1.32 -3.70
N THR A 160 12.00 1.62 -2.77
CA THR A 160 12.36 2.16 -1.46
C THR A 160 12.36 1.12 -0.34
N SER A 161 11.86 -0.07 -0.60
CA SER A 161 11.82 -1.17 0.38
C SER A 161 12.21 -2.48 -0.30
N PRO A 162 13.51 -2.71 -0.57
CA PRO A 162 13.95 -4.01 -1.01
C PRO A 162 13.52 -5.03 0.05
N SER A 163 12.71 -6.00 -0.37
CA SER A 163 12.34 -7.10 0.50
C SER A 163 13.62 -7.85 0.90
N PRO A 164 13.79 -8.23 2.16
CA PRO A 164 14.90 -9.11 2.56
C PRO A 164 14.95 -10.43 1.77
N ARG A 165 13.90 -10.76 1.02
CA ARG A 165 13.83 -11.93 0.14
C ARG A 165 14.51 -11.72 -1.22
N ASP A 166 14.71 -10.46 -1.65
CA ASP A 166 15.35 -10.15 -2.93
C ASP A 166 16.90 -10.18 -2.81
N SER A 167 17.42 -10.34 -1.59
CA SER A 167 18.85 -10.41 -1.30
C SER A 167 19.40 -11.84 -1.12
N VAL A 168 18.57 -12.86 -1.33
CA VAL A 168 18.98 -14.28 -1.27
C VAL A 168 18.85 -14.88 -2.67
N GLY A 169 19.83 -14.57 -3.51
CA GLY A 169 20.12 -15.25 -4.77
C GLY A 169 21.35 -16.12 -4.60
#